data_ace8e52c29eb7d4ca54cc35235686656
#
_entry.id   ace8e52c29eb7d4ca54cc35235686656
#
_cell.length_a   1.000
_cell.length_b   1.000
_cell.length_c   1.000
_cell.angle_alpha   90.00
_cell.angle_beta   90.00
_cell.angle_gamma   90.00
#
_symmetry.space_group_name_H-M   'P 1'
#
loop_
_entity.id
_entity.type
_entity.pdbx_description
1 polymer ?
#
loop_
_entity_poly.entity_id
_entity_poly.type
_entity_poly.pdbx_seq_one_letter_code
_entity_poly.pdbx_strand_id
1 'polypeptide(L)'
;FRHAKVRILHPQPYIYRPLGLRHNKAVEPHHHVDCGQRLYFFVTHPNHIYVPHIMAHDRFMIFTGTANPRLAVDVANHLDMSLGKMTVGRFSDGEVMVEINENVRGRDVFVLQPTCAPTNDNLMEIMVMVDALRRASAGRITAAIPYFGYARQDRRPRSARVAISAKVVANMLQVVGVDRVMTMDLHADQIQGFFDIPVDNIYASPILLGDIWRCNYKDLVVVSPDIGGVVRARALAKQLEADLAIIDKRRPRANVSEVMNIIGDVNGRTCILMDDMVDTAGTLCKAAEALKQRGAVAVYAYCTHPVLSGEAIERINNSELNELVVTDTIPLSAEAKACSKIRQLSCAALLGETMLRISNAESVSSLFVD
;
A
#
# COMPACT_ATOMS: atom_id res chain seq x y z
N PHE A 1 -10.81 32.81 50.16
CA PHE A 1 -10.26 32.08 49.02
C PHE A 1 -9.88 33.08 47.94
N ARG A 2 -8.58 33.26 47.69
CA ARG A 2 -8.04 34.36 46.87
C ARG A 2 -7.84 33.91 45.41
N HIS A 3 -8.37 34.72 44.48
CA HIS A 3 -8.18 34.60 43.05
C HIS A 3 -6.72 34.90 42.64
N ALA A 4 -6.07 33.97 41.96
CA ALA A 4 -4.83 34.19 41.22
C ALA A 4 -5.20 34.52 39.76
N LYS A 5 -4.92 35.78 39.31
CA LYS A 5 -5.04 36.22 37.92
C LYS A 5 -3.80 35.74 37.14
N VAL A 6 -3.99 34.91 36.15
CA VAL A 6 -2.95 34.60 35.15
C VAL A 6 -2.97 35.70 34.08
N ARG A 7 -1.84 36.38 33.91
CA ARG A 7 -1.63 37.36 32.81
C ARG A 7 -1.13 36.59 31.60
N ILE A 8 -1.90 36.63 30.52
CA ILE A 8 -1.47 36.15 29.18
C ILE A 8 -0.71 37.32 28.53
N LEU A 9 0.56 37.11 28.25
CA LEU A 9 1.40 38.03 27.45
C LEU A 9 1.24 37.67 25.99
N HIS A 10 0.69 38.59 25.17
CA HIS A 10 0.67 38.49 23.72
C HIS A 10 2.06 38.82 23.16
N PRO A 11 2.60 38.07 22.18
CA PRO A 11 3.79 38.46 21.46
C PRO A 11 3.49 39.58 20.48
N GLN A 12 4.33 40.61 20.49
CA GLN A 12 4.32 41.76 19.57
C GLN A 12 4.83 41.35 18.18
N PRO A 13 4.32 41.91 17.09
CA PRO A 13 4.81 41.59 15.74
C PRO A 13 6.13 42.32 15.45
N TYR A 14 7.10 41.59 14.95
CA TYR A 14 8.35 42.15 14.43
C TYR A 14 8.12 42.84 13.09
N ILE A 15 8.41 44.14 13.05
CA ILE A 15 8.40 44.97 11.84
C ILE A 15 9.74 44.82 11.13
N TYR A 16 9.76 44.18 9.94
CA TYR A 16 10.91 44.20 9.04
C TYR A 16 10.99 45.52 8.29
N ARG A 17 12.09 46.25 8.44
CA ARG A 17 12.46 47.36 7.53
C ARG A 17 13.37 46.85 6.43
N PRO A 18 13.13 47.10 5.14
CA PRO A 18 14.05 46.72 4.08
C PRO A 18 15.20 47.74 3.97
N LEU A 19 16.43 47.25 3.98
CA LEU A 19 17.63 48.01 3.61
C LEU A 19 17.82 47.94 2.09
N GLY A 20 18.10 49.12 1.52
CA GLY A 20 18.10 49.37 0.08
C GLY A 20 19.12 48.60 -0.74
N LEU A 21 18.67 48.19 -1.91
CA LEU A 21 19.47 47.61 -2.99
C LEU A 21 20.32 48.66 -3.70
N ARG A 22 21.62 48.45 -3.79
CA ARG A 22 22.47 49.05 -4.82
C ARG A 22 22.77 47.99 -5.88
N HIS A 23 22.44 48.34 -7.15
CA HIS A 23 22.80 47.58 -8.34
C HIS A 23 24.31 47.46 -8.50
N ASN A 24 24.85 46.30 -8.86
CA ASN A 24 25.92 46.19 -9.88
C ASN A 24 26.14 44.77 -10.40
N LYS A 25 26.13 44.75 -11.76
CA LYS A 25 26.88 43.90 -12.71
C LYS A 25 26.44 42.44 -12.91
N ALA A 26 26.02 42.23 -14.16
CA ALA A 26 25.84 40.98 -14.87
C ALA A 26 27.12 40.11 -14.84
N VAL A 27 26.96 38.80 -14.66
CA VAL A 27 27.96 37.77 -14.93
C VAL A 27 27.36 36.79 -15.94
N GLU A 28 28.08 36.62 -17.06
CA GLU A 28 27.74 35.76 -18.17
C GLU A 28 27.75 34.27 -17.81
N PRO A 29 26.99 33.42 -18.56
CA PRO A 29 26.94 32.00 -18.30
C PRO A 29 28.06 31.27 -19.06
N HIS A 30 28.89 30.51 -18.36
CA HIS A 30 29.84 29.59 -18.98
C HIS A 30 29.57 28.13 -18.61
N HIS A 31 29.50 27.35 -19.72
CA HIS A 31 29.68 25.91 -19.86
C HIS A 31 28.57 24.94 -19.39
N HIS A 32 27.84 24.47 -20.40
CA HIS A 32 27.12 23.20 -20.42
C HIS A 32 28.14 22.05 -20.33
N VAL A 33 27.97 21.18 -19.34
CA VAL A 33 28.45 19.80 -19.39
C VAL A 33 27.20 18.92 -19.34
N ASP A 34 26.90 18.28 -20.45
CA ASP A 34 25.83 17.31 -20.60
C ASP A 34 26.29 16.00 -19.95
N CYS A 35 25.70 15.65 -18.83
CA CYS A 35 25.76 14.32 -18.28
C CYS A 35 24.36 13.98 -17.77
N GLY A 36 23.65 13.13 -18.54
CA GLY A 36 22.23 12.82 -18.42
C GLY A 36 21.78 12.28 -17.08
N GLN A 37 21.71 13.10 -16.06
CA GLN A 37 20.97 12.86 -14.83
C GLN A 37 20.79 14.16 -14.04
N ARG A 38 19.52 14.59 -13.83
CA ARG A 38 19.01 15.56 -12.85
C ARG A 38 19.77 16.89 -12.70
N LEU A 39 19.15 17.97 -13.22
CA LEU A 39 19.55 19.33 -12.96
C LEU A 39 19.49 19.65 -11.45
N TYR A 40 20.66 19.90 -10.84
CA TYR A 40 20.75 20.58 -9.56
C TYR A 40 21.12 22.05 -9.82
N PHE A 41 20.25 22.98 -9.44
CA PHE A 41 20.61 24.40 -9.40
C PHE A 41 21.44 24.67 -8.15
N PHE A 42 22.72 24.97 -8.32
CA PHE A 42 23.55 25.54 -7.25
C PHE A 42 23.45 27.06 -7.29
N VAL A 43 22.79 27.63 -6.29
CA VAL A 43 22.89 29.07 -6.00
C VAL A 43 23.92 29.24 -4.87
N THR A 44 25.10 29.72 -5.19
CA THR A 44 26.12 30.04 -4.18
C THR A 44 25.88 31.44 -3.65
N HIS A 45 25.47 31.55 -2.37
CA HIS A 45 25.53 32.78 -1.58
C HIS A 45 26.63 32.69 -0.52
N PRO A 46 27.46 33.73 -0.31
CA PRO A 46 28.68 33.65 0.50
C PRO A 46 28.51 33.63 2.03
N ASN A 47 27.27 33.51 2.54
CA ASN A 47 26.99 33.47 3.99
C ASN A 47 25.97 32.42 4.40
N HIS A 48 25.84 31.32 3.69
CA HIS A 48 25.05 30.18 4.18
C HIS A 48 25.95 29.25 4.99
N ILE A 49 25.65 29.11 6.28
CA ILE A 49 26.06 27.99 7.10
C ILE A 49 25.59 26.74 6.34
N TYR A 50 26.57 25.96 5.87
CA TYR A 50 26.30 24.65 5.26
C TYR A 50 25.65 23.78 6.33
N VAL A 51 24.33 23.72 6.37
CA VAL A 51 23.64 22.64 7.05
C VAL A 51 23.82 21.44 6.13
N PRO A 52 24.60 20.43 6.52
CA PRO A 52 24.74 19.26 5.68
C PRO A 52 23.30 18.72 5.44
N HIS A 53 22.88 18.61 4.18
CA HIS A 53 21.73 17.79 3.85
C HIS A 53 22.07 16.40 4.40
N ILE A 54 21.46 16.06 5.54
CA ILE A 54 21.50 14.71 6.09
C ILE A 54 20.93 13.85 4.97
N MET A 55 21.79 13.04 4.36
CA MET A 55 21.39 12.09 3.31
C MET A 55 20.21 11.28 3.84
N ALA A 56 19.28 10.86 3.00
CA ALA A 56 18.12 10.05 3.39
C ALA A 56 18.53 8.81 4.23
N HIS A 57 19.76 8.34 4.05
CA HIS A 57 20.40 7.25 4.80
C HIS A 57 20.46 7.41 6.33
N ASP A 58 20.38 8.64 6.86
CA ASP A 58 20.48 8.87 8.32
C ASP A 58 19.11 9.04 9.01
N ARG A 59 18.00 9.07 8.25
CA ARG A 59 16.70 9.43 8.82
C ARG A 59 15.92 8.26 9.36
N PHE A 60 15.87 7.13 8.67
CA PHE A 60 15.14 5.95 9.10
C PHE A 60 15.80 4.65 8.65
N MET A 61 15.32 3.52 9.18
CA MET A 61 15.81 2.18 8.87
C MET A 61 14.66 1.29 8.44
N ILE A 62 14.91 0.37 7.50
CA ILE A 62 13.91 -0.61 7.04
C ILE A 62 14.38 -2.00 7.42
N PHE A 63 13.59 -2.70 8.22
CA PHE A 63 13.77 -4.12 8.53
C PHE A 63 12.67 -4.94 7.86
N THR A 64 12.95 -6.19 7.58
CA THR A 64 11.98 -7.12 6.97
C THR A 64 11.98 -8.45 7.70
N GLY A 65 10.79 -9.04 7.80
CA GLY A 65 10.66 -10.44 8.16
C GLY A 65 10.80 -11.35 6.92
N THR A 66 10.29 -12.56 7.02
CA THR A 66 10.49 -13.62 6.03
C THR A 66 9.41 -13.69 4.95
N ALA A 67 8.29 -12.95 5.11
CA ALA A 67 7.13 -13.10 4.21
C ALA A 67 7.37 -12.57 2.79
N ASN A 68 8.08 -11.44 2.62
CA ASN A 68 8.36 -10.86 1.31
C ASN A 68 9.68 -10.07 1.30
N PRO A 69 10.83 -10.73 1.49
CA PRO A 69 12.12 -10.05 1.54
C PRO A 69 12.49 -9.37 0.21
N ARG A 70 11.97 -9.89 -0.93
CA ARG A 70 12.22 -9.29 -2.24
C ARG A 70 11.63 -7.88 -2.32
N LEU A 71 10.36 -7.70 -1.93
CA LEU A 71 9.73 -6.39 -1.90
C LEU A 71 10.50 -5.40 -1.01
N ALA A 72 10.99 -5.88 0.14
CA ALA A 72 11.79 -5.04 1.04
C ALA A 72 13.11 -4.57 0.40
N VAL A 73 13.79 -5.46 -0.33
CA VAL A 73 14.99 -5.12 -1.10
C VAL A 73 14.66 -4.12 -2.21
N ASP A 74 13.56 -4.33 -2.94
CA ASP A 74 13.14 -3.43 -4.03
C ASP A 74 12.76 -2.04 -3.50
N VAL A 75 12.11 -1.95 -2.31
CA VAL A 75 11.84 -0.68 -1.60
C VAL A 75 13.14 0.01 -1.19
N ALA A 76 14.07 -0.73 -0.56
CA ALA A 76 15.35 -0.17 -0.13
C ALA A 76 16.17 0.34 -1.33
N ASN A 77 16.21 -0.41 -2.44
CA ASN A 77 16.86 0.00 -3.68
C ASN A 77 16.23 1.25 -4.28
N HIS A 78 14.89 1.39 -4.25
CA HIS A 78 14.20 2.59 -4.72
C HIS A 78 14.59 3.83 -3.93
N LEU A 79 14.87 3.67 -2.64
CA LEU A 79 15.27 4.74 -1.73
C LEU A 79 16.80 4.96 -1.70
N ASP A 80 17.57 4.20 -2.47
CA ASP A 80 19.03 4.17 -2.41
C ASP A 80 19.55 3.88 -0.99
N MET A 81 18.91 2.93 -0.30
CA MET A 81 19.21 2.52 1.08
C MET A 81 19.53 1.03 1.16
N SER A 82 20.15 0.62 2.26
CA SER A 82 20.31 -0.78 2.62
C SER A 82 19.28 -1.18 3.66
N LEU A 83 18.86 -2.44 3.64
CA LEU A 83 18.04 -2.98 4.73
C LEU A 83 18.84 -3.03 6.03
N GLY A 84 18.14 -2.82 7.13
CA GLY A 84 18.68 -2.97 8.47
C GLY A 84 19.11 -4.43 8.76
N LYS A 85 20.16 -4.58 9.53
CA LYS A 85 20.72 -5.89 9.86
C LYS A 85 19.96 -6.53 11.00
N MET A 86 19.18 -7.55 10.66
CA MET A 86 18.36 -8.33 11.59
C MET A 86 18.38 -9.79 11.16
N THR A 87 18.50 -10.70 12.12
CA THR A 87 18.29 -12.13 11.90
C THR A 87 16.88 -12.48 12.33
N VAL A 88 16.09 -13.01 11.41
CA VAL A 88 14.76 -13.58 11.69
C VAL A 88 14.81 -15.07 11.37
N GLY A 89 14.52 -15.89 12.36
CA GLY A 89 14.61 -17.35 12.24
C GLY A 89 13.58 -18.05 13.13
N ARG A 90 13.78 -19.35 13.31
CA ARG A 90 12.94 -20.17 14.17
C ARG A 90 13.79 -21.11 15.01
N PHE A 91 13.32 -21.33 16.23
CA PHE A 91 13.82 -22.42 17.05
C PHE A 91 13.36 -23.78 16.50
N SER A 92 13.91 -24.85 17.01
CA SER A 92 13.62 -26.22 16.53
C SER A 92 12.17 -26.66 16.72
N ASP A 93 11.45 -26.03 17.66
CA ASP A 93 10.04 -26.22 17.93
C ASP A 93 9.11 -25.32 17.09
N GLY A 94 9.71 -24.42 16.26
CA GLY A 94 8.99 -23.52 15.37
C GLY A 94 8.72 -22.12 15.93
N GLU A 95 9.10 -21.82 17.18
CA GLU A 95 8.98 -20.48 17.74
C GLU A 95 9.85 -19.47 16.98
N VAL A 96 9.33 -18.26 16.79
CA VAL A 96 10.03 -17.18 16.08
C VAL A 96 11.18 -16.64 16.94
N MET A 97 12.36 -16.53 16.32
CA MET A 97 13.55 -15.93 16.91
C MET A 97 13.93 -14.69 16.12
N VAL A 98 14.21 -13.59 16.81
CA VAL A 98 14.68 -12.33 16.20
C VAL A 98 15.88 -11.80 16.95
N GLU A 99 16.92 -11.39 16.21
CA GLU A 99 18.11 -10.72 16.74
C GLU A 99 18.42 -9.48 15.88
N ILE A 100 18.57 -8.31 16.54
CA ILE A 100 18.93 -7.05 15.88
C ILE A 100 20.47 -6.93 15.91
N ASN A 101 21.07 -6.79 14.72
CA ASN A 101 22.52 -6.86 14.55
C ASN A 101 23.15 -5.49 14.27
N GLU A 102 22.44 -4.40 14.64
CA GLU A 102 22.95 -3.02 14.54
C GLU A 102 22.28 -2.07 15.54
N ASN A 103 22.80 -0.86 15.63
CA ASN A 103 22.29 0.13 16.58
C ASN A 103 21.03 0.82 16.03
N VAL A 104 19.88 0.62 16.69
CA VAL A 104 18.58 1.22 16.36
C VAL A 104 18.15 2.28 17.37
N ARG A 105 18.96 2.59 18.39
CA ARG A 105 18.60 3.52 19.46
C ARG A 105 18.21 4.90 18.94
N GLY A 106 17.00 5.34 19.27
CA GLY A 106 16.46 6.63 18.85
C GLY A 106 16.14 6.75 17.37
N ARG A 107 16.29 5.68 16.58
CA ARG A 107 16.04 5.69 15.13
C ARG A 107 14.54 5.55 14.84
N ASP A 108 14.10 6.15 13.74
CA ASP A 108 12.81 5.84 13.12
C ASP A 108 12.94 4.53 12.33
N VAL A 109 12.07 3.57 12.59
CA VAL A 109 12.20 2.21 12.07
C VAL A 109 10.91 1.76 11.40
N PHE A 110 11.03 1.24 10.19
CA PHE A 110 9.95 0.57 9.46
C PHE A 110 10.18 -0.94 9.47
N VAL A 111 9.17 -1.70 9.89
CA VAL A 111 9.12 -3.16 9.79
C VAL A 111 8.25 -3.52 8.61
N LEU A 112 8.86 -3.88 7.47
CA LEU A 112 8.14 -4.23 6.24
C LEU A 112 7.85 -5.73 6.21
N GLN A 113 6.60 -6.10 6.47
CA GLN A 113 6.17 -7.49 6.53
C GLN A 113 4.69 -7.64 6.21
N PRO A 114 4.28 -8.18 5.05
CA PRO A 114 2.90 -8.55 4.81
C PRO A 114 2.49 -9.72 5.72
N THR A 115 1.24 -9.70 6.19
CA THR A 115 0.68 -10.80 7.00
C THR A 115 -0.14 -11.78 6.15
N CYS A 116 0.42 -12.14 4.98
CA CYS A 116 -0.09 -13.20 4.10
C CYS A 116 0.20 -14.60 4.67
N ALA A 117 -0.22 -15.64 3.96
CA ALA A 117 0.06 -17.02 4.36
C ALA A 117 1.58 -17.33 4.37
N PRO A 118 2.07 -18.03 5.41
CA PRO A 118 1.38 -18.51 6.61
C PRO A 118 1.07 -17.37 7.58
N THR A 119 -0.20 -16.98 7.65
CA THR A 119 -0.65 -15.71 8.25
C THR A 119 -0.29 -15.58 9.74
N ASN A 120 -0.44 -16.64 10.52
CA ASN A 120 -0.15 -16.62 11.95
C ASN A 120 1.34 -16.44 12.21
N ASP A 121 2.18 -17.09 11.41
CA ASP A 121 3.63 -17.03 11.53
C ASP A 121 4.14 -15.63 11.16
N ASN A 122 3.68 -15.09 10.04
CA ASN A 122 4.08 -13.77 9.58
C ASN A 122 3.59 -12.66 10.53
N LEU A 123 2.42 -12.82 11.14
CA LEU A 123 1.95 -11.91 12.17
C LEU A 123 2.80 -12.00 13.43
N MET A 124 3.15 -13.22 13.87
CA MET A 124 4.01 -13.42 15.04
C MET A 124 5.41 -12.86 14.81
N GLU A 125 5.97 -12.97 13.60
CA GLU A 125 7.25 -12.33 13.27
C GLU A 125 7.21 -10.83 13.51
N ILE A 126 6.16 -10.12 13.08
CA ILE A 126 6.01 -8.68 13.35
C ILE A 126 6.03 -8.42 14.86
N MET A 127 5.28 -9.20 15.64
CA MET A 127 5.19 -9.00 17.09
C MET A 127 6.56 -9.12 17.76
N VAL A 128 7.32 -10.15 17.41
CA VAL A 128 8.66 -10.40 17.99
C VAL A 128 9.67 -9.36 17.49
N MET A 129 9.62 -8.97 16.21
CA MET A 129 10.48 -7.92 15.65
C MET A 129 10.24 -6.57 16.35
N VAL A 130 8.97 -6.19 16.57
CA VAL A 130 8.60 -4.94 17.23
C VAL A 130 9.07 -4.93 18.69
N ASP A 131 8.88 -6.03 19.43
CA ASP A 131 9.37 -6.13 20.82
C ASP A 131 10.89 -6.02 20.90
N ALA A 132 11.62 -6.70 19.99
CA ALA A 132 13.08 -6.61 19.92
C ALA A 132 13.56 -5.18 19.64
N LEU A 133 12.95 -4.48 18.67
CA LEU A 133 13.25 -3.08 18.32
C LEU A 133 12.96 -2.13 19.49
N ARG A 134 11.82 -2.31 20.16
CA ARG A 134 11.43 -1.55 21.35
C ARG A 134 12.44 -1.72 22.49
N ARG A 135 12.85 -2.97 22.78
CA ARG A 135 13.90 -3.26 23.80
C ARG A 135 15.27 -2.71 23.42
N ALA A 136 15.57 -2.63 22.12
CA ALA A 136 16.78 -1.97 21.60
C ALA A 136 16.68 -0.44 21.58
N SER A 137 15.57 0.13 22.10
CA SER A 137 15.31 1.58 22.21
C SER A 137 15.18 2.28 20.86
N ALA A 138 14.55 1.67 19.86
CA ALA A 138 14.09 2.37 18.66
C ALA A 138 13.25 3.60 19.07
N GLY A 139 13.33 4.69 18.32
CA GLY A 139 12.65 5.94 18.65
C GLY A 139 11.19 5.95 18.24
N ARG A 140 10.88 5.39 17.06
CA ARG A 140 9.54 5.19 16.50
C ARG A 140 9.53 3.90 15.70
N ILE A 141 8.49 3.11 15.82
CA ILE A 141 8.34 1.85 15.09
C ILE A 141 7.07 1.89 14.26
N THR A 142 7.23 1.92 12.93
CA THR A 142 6.12 1.83 11.98
C THR A 142 6.01 0.41 11.42
N ALA A 143 4.89 -0.26 11.64
CA ALA A 143 4.58 -1.53 10.99
C ALA A 143 4.08 -1.27 9.57
N ALA A 144 4.92 -1.52 8.57
CA ALA A 144 4.59 -1.45 7.16
C ALA A 144 4.08 -2.82 6.70
N ILE A 145 2.77 -2.96 6.60
CA ILE A 145 2.06 -4.21 6.32
C ILE A 145 1.36 -4.09 4.96
N PRO A 146 2.04 -4.34 3.82
CA PRO A 146 1.46 -4.16 2.49
C PRO A 146 0.16 -4.96 2.28
N TYR A 147 0.08 -6.16 2.84
CA TYR A 147 -1.15 -6.93 2.94
C TYR A 147 -1.49 -7.18 4.40
N PHE A 148 -2.62 -6.61 4.84
CA PHE A 148 -3.12 -6.76 6.21
C PHE A 148 -4.02 -8.00 6.32
N GLY A 149 -3.48 -9.08 6.81
CA GLY A 149 -4.22 -10.32 7.07
C GLY A 149 -5.31 -10.13 8.12
N TYR A 150 -6.31 -11.04 8.15
CA TYR A 150 -7.49 -10.96 9.02
C TYR A 150 -8.46 -9.81 8.73
N ALA A 151 -8.19 -8.95 7.73
CA ALA A 151 -9.03 -7.80 7.39
C ALA A 151 -10.46 -8.16 6.97
N ARG A 152 -10.69 -9.38 6.46
CA ARG A 152 -12.01 -9.83 6.00
C ARG A 152 -13.06 -10.00 7.11
N GLN A 153 -12.63 -10.07 8.37
CA GLN A 153 -13.51 -10.11 9.55
C GLN A 153 -13.46 -8.76 10.28
N ASP A 154 -14.00 -7.74 9.63
CA ASP A 154 -14.06 -6.34 10.09
C ASP A 154 -15.32 -6.02 10.89
N ARG A 155 -16.34 -6.87 10.82
CA ARG A 155 -17.65 -6.66 11.44
C ARG A 155 -18.31 -7.98 11.83
N ARG A 156 -19.27 -7.89 12.76
CA ARG A 156 -20.13 -9.01 13.13
C ARG A 156 -21.45 -8.95 12.36
N PRO A 157 -21.78 -9.93 11.52
CA PRO A 157 -23.11 -10.06 10.93
C PRO A 157 -24.18 -10.20 12.02
N ARG A 158 -25.41 -9.68 11.76
CA ARG A 158 -26.48 -9.63 12.78
C ARG A 158 -26.84 -10.98 13.40
N SER A 159 -26.75 -12.05 12.64
CA SER A 159 -27.15 -13.41 13.06
C SER A 159 -25.98 -14.28 13.56
N ALA A 160 -24.73 -13.76 13.51
CA ALA A 160 -23.55 -14.57 13.81
C ALA A 160 -22.87 -14.17 15.13
N ARG A 161 -22.35 -15.17 15.85
CA ARG A 161 -21.49 -14.99 17.02
C ARG A 161 -20.05 -15.27 16.62
N VAL A 162 -19.42 -14.30 15.93
CA VAL A 162 -18.05 -14.42 15.40
C VAL A 162 -17.16 -13.33 15.98
N ALA A 163 -15.85 -13.58 15.94
CA ALA A 163 -14.86 -12.57 16.29
C ALA A 163 -14.83 -11.44 15.25
N ILE A 164 -14.32 -10.29 15.64
CA ILE A 164 -13.86 -9.23 14.72
C ILE A 164 -12.32 -9.33 14.71
N SER A 165 -11.80 -10.24 13.89
CA SER A 165 -10.38 -10.59 13.89
C SER A 165 -9.48 -9.41 13.53
N ALA A 166 -9.95 -8.51 12.66
CA ALA A 166 -9.22 -7.29 12.34
C ALA A 166 -8.96 -6.42 13.59
N LYS A 167 -9.95 -6.32 14.51
CA LYS A 167 -9.76 -5.60 15.78
C LYS A 167 -8.80 -6.32 16.72
N VAL A 168 -8.81 -7.66 16.73
CA VAL A 168 -7.86 -8.44 17.54
C VAL A 168 -6.44 -8.15 17.10
N VAL A 169 -6.15 -8.20 15.78
CA VAL A 169 -4.84 -7.91 15.23
C VAL A 169 -4.43 -6.45 15.49
N ALA A 170 -5.36 -5.50 15.33
CA ALA A 170 -5.09 -4.10 15.64
C ALA A 170 -4.68 -3.90 17.12
N ASN A 171 -5.37 -4.53 18.05
CA ASN A 171 -5.01 -4.48 19.47
C ASN A 171 -3.63 -5.09 19.74
N MET A 172 -3.31 -6.25 19.13
CA MET A 172 -2.02 -6.91 19.31
C MET A 172 -0.85 -6.01 18.85
N LEU A 173 -0.97 -5.39 17.67
CA LEU A 173 0.03 -4.47 17.15
C LEU A 173 0.26 -3.26 18.06
N GLN A 174 -0.80 -2.68 18.60
CA GLN A 174 -0.70 -1.57 19.55
C GLN A 174 -0.05 -1.97 20.87
N VAL A 175 -0.49 -3.09 21.46
CA VAL A 175 0.02 -3.57 22.75
C VAL A 175 1.50 -3.92 22.69
N VAL A 176 1.98 -4.51 21.59
CA VAL A 176 3.41 -4.83 21.45
C VAL A 176 4.27 -3.60 21.29
N GLY A 177 3.70 -2.46 20.87
CA GLY A 177 4.39 -1.17 20.83
C GLY A 177 4.66 -0.63 19.43
N VAL A 178 3.79 -0.94 18.47
CA VAL A 178 3.75 -0.24 17.18
C VAL A 178 3.25 1.18 17.39
N ASP A 179 3.97 2.18 16.87
CA ASP A 179 3.61 3.60 16.97
C ASP A 179 2.75 4.07 15.79
N ARG A 180 2.82 3.39 14.65
CA ARG A 180 2.08 3.70 13.42
C ARG A 180 1.94 2.43 12.56
N VAL A 181 0.83 2.33 11.86
CA VAL A 181 0.63 1.30 10.83
C VAL A 181 0.60 1.96 9.45
N MET A 182 1.33 1.40 8.50
CA MET A 182 1.25 1.71 7.08
C MET A 182 0.78 0.44 6.36
N THR A 183 -0.28 0.53 5.57
CA THR A 183 -0.84 -0.62 4.85
C THR A 183 -1.36 -0.20 3.48
N MET A 184 -1.70 -1.15 2.62
CA MET A 184 -2.20 -0.87 1.28
C MET A 184 -3.58 -1.52 1.09
N ASP A 185 -4.53 -0.77 0.51
CA ASP A 185 -5.87 -1.22 0.11
C ASP A 185 -6.54 -2.13 1.14
N LEU A 186 -6.78 -1.60 2.35
CA LEU A 186 -7.54 -2.34 3.36
C LEU A 186 -8.85 -2.84 2.79
N HIS A 187 -9.21 -4.08 3.10
CA HIS A 187 -10.47 -4.69 2.68
C HIS A 187 -11.70 -3.83 3.03
N ALA A 188 -11.60 -3.11 4.15
CA ALA A 188 -12.62 -2.19 4.61
C ALA A 188 -11.95 -1.00 5.30
N ASP A 189 -12.21 0.22 4.82
CA ASP A 189 -11.56 1.46 5.29
C ASP A 189 -11.81 1.74 6.78
N GLN A 190 -12.94 1.29 7.33
CA GLN A 190 -13.27 1.43 8.74
C GLN A 190 -12.31 0.69 9.67
N ILE A 191 -11.49 -0.26 9.18
CA ILE A 191 -10.44 -0.93 9.99
C ILE A 191 -9.45 0.09 10.54
N GLN A 192 -9.20 1.20 9.86
CA GLN A 192 -8.38 2.30 10.35
C GLN A 192 -8.87 2.81 11.73
N GLY A 193 -10.19 2.84 11.94
CA GLY A 193 -10.81 3.21 13.21
C GLY A 193 -10.68 2.16 14.32
N PHE A 194 -10.08 0.99 14.07
CA PHE A 194 -9.79 -0.02 15.10
C PHE A 194 -8.49 0.27 15.87
N PHE A 195 -7.70 1.19 15.34
CA PHE A 195 -6.43 1.61 15.92
C PHE A 195 -6.60 2.92 16.69
N ASP A 196 -5.91 3.03 17.83
CA ASP A 196 -5.74 4.29 18.57
C ASP A 196 -4.43 5.01 18.18
N ILE A 197 -3.64 4.39 17.30
CA ILE A 197 -2.43 4.93 16.69
C ILE A 197 -2.70 5.33 15.24
N PRO A 198 -1.89 6.22 14.64
CA PRO A 198 -2.05 6.59 13.23
C PRO A 198 -1.98 5.40 12.28
N VAL A 199 -2.86 5.41 11.26
CA VAL A 199 -2.88 4.43 10.18
C VAL A 199 -2.83 5.16 8.85
N ASP A 200 -1.83 4.85 8.03
CA ASP A 200 -1.75 5.29 6.65
C ASP A 200 -2.19 4.13 5.74
N ASN A 201 -3.45 4.16 5.30
CA ASN A 201 -3.94 3.25 4.27
C ASN A 201 -3.63 3.87 2.91
N ILE A 202 -2.67 3.32 2.19
CA ILE A 202 -2.29 3.77 0.85
C ILE A 202 -3.04 2.95 -0.21
N TYR A 203 -3.22 3.51 -1.40
CA TYR A 203 -3.98 2.85 -2.46
C TYR A 203 -3.06 2.47 -3.62
N ALA A 204 -3.22 1.25 -4.15
CA ALA A 204 -2.50 0.78 -5.33
C ALA A 204 -3.03 1.41 -6.64
N SER A 205 -4.12 2.18 -6.57
CA SER A 205 -4.76 2.78 -7.75
C SER A 205 -3.80 3.52 -8.69
N PRO A 206 -2.79 4.30 -8.25
CA PRO A 206 -1.84 4.94 -9.17
C PRO A 206 -1.01 3.93 -9.98
N ILE A 207 -0.65 2.79 -9.38
CA ILE A 207 0.11 1.73 -10.03
C ILE A 207 -0.75 1.02 -11.08
N LEU A 208 -1.97 0.63 -10.68
CA LEU A 208 -2.92 -0.08 -11.54
C LEU A 208 -3.37 0.81 -12.71
N LEU A 209 -3.71 2.07 -12.43
CA LEU A 209 -4.10 3.07 -13.42
C LEU A 209 -2.99 3.33 -14.45
N GLY A 210 -1.75 3.50 -13.98
CA GLY A 210 -0.60 3.69 -14.87
C GLY A 210 -0.36 2.50 -15.80
N ASP A 211 -0.64 1.29 -15.34
CA ASP A 211 -0.55 0.08 -16.17
C ASP A 211 -1.70 0.01 -17.20
N ILE A 212 -2.94 0.30 -16.79
CA ILE A 212 -4.10 0.33 -17.67
C ILE A 212 -3.89 1.35 -18.80
N TRP A 213 -3.40 2.56 -18.50
CA TRP A 213 -3.07 3.56 -19.52
C TRP A 213 -2.01 3.08 -20.51
N ARG A 214 -0.98 2.39 -20.01
CA ARG A 214 0.10 1.84 -20.84
C ARG A 214 -0.40 0.74 -21.77
N CYS A 215 -1.36 -0.09 -21.31
CA CYS A 215 -1.98 -1.12 -22.13
C CYS A 215 -2.90 -0.56 -23.22
N ASN A 216 -3.37 0.69 -23.10
CA ASN A 216 -4.18 1.40 -24.09
C ASN A 216 -5.38 0.59 -24.60
N TYR A 217 -6.13 0.01 -23.69
CA TYR A 217 -7.35 -0.75 -23.99
C TYR A 217 -8.37 0.11 -24.75
N LYS A 218 -9.08 -0.49 -25.71
CA LYS A 218 -10.12 0.18 -26.50
C LYS A 218 -11.50 -0.12 -25.95
N ASP A 219 -12.42 0.83 -26.08
CA ASP A 219 -13.83 0.70 -25.66
C ASP A 219 -13.97 0.15 -24.23
N LEU A 220 -13.28 0.80 -23.30
CA LEU A 220 -13.09 0.34 -21.93
C LEU A 220 -14.36 0.52 -21.09
N VAL A 221 -14.70 -0.50 -20.30
CA VAL A 221 -15.67 -0.47 -19.20
C VAL A 221 -15.02 -0.99 -17.92
N VAL A 222 -15.11 -0.24 -16.84
CA VAL A 222 -14.71 -0.72 -15.52
C VAL A 222 -15.87 -1.47 -14.89
N VAL A 223 -15.60 -2.64 -14.34
CA VAL A 223 -16.63 -3.53 -13.80
C VAL A 223 -16.34 -3.81 -12.33
N SER A 224 -17.33 -3.54 -11.47
CA SER A 224 -17.30 -4.01 -10.10
C SER A 224 -17.79 -5.46 -10.03
N PRO A 225 -17.02 -6.40 -9.49
CA PRO A 225 -17.40 -7.81 -9.41
C PRO A 225 -18.53 -8.07 -8.39
N ASP A 226 -18.83 -7.10 -7.53
CA ASP A 226 -19.94 -7.14 -6.57
C ASP A 226 -20.34 -5.71 -6.11
N ILE A 227 -21.36 -5.62 -5.25
CA ILE A 227 -21.85 -4.34 -4.73
C ILE A 227 -20.83 -3.67 -3.79
N GLY A 228 -20.01 -4.45 -3.08
CA GLY A 228 -19.02 -3.95 -2.13
C GLY A 228 -17.89 -3.16 -2.81
N GLY A 229 -17.46 -3.59 -3.99
CA GLY A 229 -16.38 -2.97 -4.77
C GLY A 229 -16.77 -1.74 -5.59
N VAL A 230 -18.07 -1.34 -5.61
CA VAL A 230 -18.56 -0.28 -6.51
C VAL A 230 -17.86 1.06 -6.30
N VAL A 231 -17.52 1.43 -5.08
CA VAL A 231 -16.84 2.71 -4.79
C VAL A 231 -15.47 2.74 -5.46
N ARG A 232 -14.69 1.68 -5.31
CA ARG A 232 -13.36 1.52 -5.93
C ARG A 232 -13.44 1.50 -7.46
N ALA A 233 -14.36 0.70 -8.02
CA ALA A 233 -14.54 0.64 -9.46
C ALA A 233 -14.99 1.99 -10.06
N ARG A 234 -15.83 2.74 -9.36
CA ARG A 234 -16.28 4.08 -9.78
C ARG A 234 -15.15 5.08 -9.79
N ALA A 235 -14.28 5.07 -8.77
CA ALA A 235 -13.11 5.96 -8.71
C ALA A 235 -12.17 5.69 -9.90
N LEU A 236 -11.91 4.41 -10.21
CA LEU A 236 -11.10 4.02 -11.38
C LEU A 236 -11.77 4.42 -12.69
N ALA A 237 -13.08 4.19 -12.85
CA ALA A 237 -13.83 4.55 -14.06
C ALA A 237 -13.77 6.07 -14.33
N LYS A 238 -13.91 6.88 -13.28
CA LYS A 238 -13.80 8.35 -13.36
C LYS A 238 -12.43 8.78 -13.89
N GLN A 239 -11.35 8.20 -13.37
CA GLN A 239 -9.97 8.55 -13.79
C GLN A 239 -9.63 8.08 -15.21
N LEU A 240 -10.27 6.99 -15.66
CA LEU A 240 -10.11 6.46 -17.02
C LEU A 240 -11.07 7.10 -18.03
N GLU A 241 -11.97 7.98 -17.59
CA GLU A 241 -13.09 8.50 -18.39
C GLU A 241 -13.90 7.37 -19.06
N ALA A 242 -14.06 6.24 -18.34
CA ALA A 242 -14.70 5.04 -18.80
C ALA A 242 -16.07 4.82 -18.15
N ASP A 243 -16.93 4.05 -18.81
CA ASP A 243 -18.20 3.63 -18.23
C ASP A 243 -18.00 2.65 -17.08
N LEU A 244 -19.01 2.57 -16.20
CA LEU A 244 -19.05 1.66 -15.06
C LEU A 244 -20.16 0.61 -15.28
N ALA A 245 -19.81 -0.66 -15.08
CA ALA A 245 -20.78 -1.74 -14.94
C ALA A 245 -20.66 -2.41 -13.56
N ILE A 246 -21.74 -3.03 -13.10
CA ILE A 246 -21.80 -3.67 -11.78
C ILE A 246 -22.37 -5.07 -11.94
N ILE A 247 -21.75 -6.06 -11.31
CA ILE A 247 -22.29 -7.41 -11.23
C ILE A 247 -23.05 -7.56 -9.91
N ASP A 248 -24.38 -7.65 -9.99
CA ASP A 248 -25.25 -7.91 -8.87
C ASP A 248 -25.51 -9.43 -8.76
N LYS A 249 -24.96 -10.02 -7.69
CA LYS A 249 -25.08 -11.45 -7.40
C LYS A 249 -26.35 -11.71 -6.59
N ARG A 250 -27.31 -12.39 -7.18
CA ARG A 250 -28.53 -12.78 -6.49
C ARG A 250 -28.62 -14.30 -6.34
N ARG A 251 -28.84 -14.74 -5.12
CA ARG A 251 -29.24 -16.12 -4.83
C ARG A 251 -30.77 -16.12 -4.62
N PRO A 252 -31.55 -16.47 -5.63
CA PRO A 252 -33.04 -16.40 -5.51
C PRO A 252 -33.57 -17.33 -4.43
N ARG A 253 -32.91 -18.47 -4.16
CA ARG A 253 -33.23 -19.43 -3.08
C ARG A 253 -32.00 -20.20 -2.68
N ALA A 254 -32.02 -20.83 -1.47
CA ALA A 254 -31.02 -21.82 -1.07
C ALA A 254 -30.98 -22.97 -2.10
N ASN A 255 -29.77 -23.41 -2.51
CA ASN A 255 -29.53 -24.47 -3.51
C ASN A 255 -29.88 -24.14 -4.97
N VAL A 256 -30.12 -22.89 -5.33
CA VAL A 256 -30.24 -22.45 -6.73
C VAL A 256 -28.94 -21.82 -7.20
N SER A 257 -28.58 -22.04 -8.46
CA SER A 257 -27.41 -21.44 -9.10
C SER A 257 -27.41 -19.93 -8.94
N GLU A 258 -26.25 -19.37 -8.63
CA GLU A 258 -26.06 -17.94 -8.47
C GLU A 258 -26.29 -17.23 -9.81
N VAL A 259 -27.29 -16.34 -9.88
CA VAL A 259 -27.56 -15.54 -11.06
C VAL A 259 -26.79 -14.25 -10.97
N MET A 260 -25.95 -13.99 -11.97
CA MET A 260 -25.23 -12.73 -12.11
C MET A 260 -26.01 -11.79 -13.01
N ASN A 261 -26.54 -10.72 -12.43
CA ASN A 261 -27.18 -9.65 -13.18
C ASN A 261 -26.16 -8.54 -13.44
N ILE A 262 -25.89 -8.22 -14.70
CA ILE A 262 -24.97 -7.16 -15.10
C ILE A 262 -25.77 -5.89 -15.34
N ILE A 263 -25.44 -4.84 -14.60
CA ILE A 263 -26.01 -3.51 -14.73
C ILE A 263 -24.97 -2.66 -15.45
N GLY A 264 -25.28 -2.15 -16.62
CA GLY A 264 -24.40 -1.44 -17.54
C GLY A 264 -24.24 -2.18 -18.86
N ASP A 265 -23.75 -1.49 -19.89
CA ASP A 265 -23.52 -2.06 -21.23
C ASP A 265 -22.07 -2.54 -21.36
N VAL A 266 -21.91 -3.82 -21.68
CA VAL A 266 -20.61 -4.49 -21.84
C VAL A 266 -20.45 -5.15 -23.22
N ASN A 267 -21.50 -5.07 -24.05
CA ASN A 267 -21.50 -5.72 -25.36
C ASN A 267 -20.51 -5.02 -26.32
N GLY A 268 -19.65 -5.80 -26.92
CA GLY A 268 -18.58 -5.29 -27.81
C GLY A 268 -17.44 -4.55 -27.09
N ARG A 269 -17.42 -4.53 -25.76
CA ARG A 269 -16.51 -3.72 -24.95
C ARG A 269 -15.38 -4.55 -24.33
N THR A 270 -14.28 -3.86 -23.98
CA THR A 270 -13.22 -4.40 -23.15
C THR A 270 -13.55 -4.12 -21.68
N CYS A 271 -13.67 -5.17 -20.88
CA CYS A 271 -14.03 -5.07 -19.46
C CYS A 271 -12.82 -5.20 -18.55
N ILE A 272 -12.70 -4.31 -17.57
CA ILE A 272 -11.74 -4.41 -16.46
C ILE A 272 -12.50 -4.66 -15.17
N LEU A 273 -12.38 -5.87 -14.62
CA LEU A 273 -12.80 -6.21 -13.26
C LEU A 273 -11.83 -5.61 -12.26
N MET A 274 -12.35 -4.85 -11.28
CA MET A 274 -11.53 -4.20 -10.24
C MET A 274 -11.92 -4.71 -8.86
N ASP A 275 -10.94 -5.28 -8.11
CA ASP A 275 -11.16 -5.75 -6.74
C ASP A 275 -9.94 -5.44 -5.85
N ASP A 276 -10.08 -5.53 -4.50
CA ASP A 276 -8.97 -5.38 -3.56
C ASP A 276 -8.11 -6.65 -3.51
N MET A 277 -8.72 -7.80 -3.58
CA MET A 277 -8.00 -9.08 -3.49
C MET A 277 -8.60 -10.17 -4.35
N VAL A 278 -7.76 -11.10 -4.75
CA VAL A 278 -8.16 -12.36 -5.35
C VAL A 278 -7.73 -13.51 -4.46
N ASP A 279 -8.71 -14.21 -3.87
CA ASP A 279 -8.46 -15.36 -2.99
C ASP A 279 -8.58 -16.67 -3.78
N THR A 280 -9.73 -17.33 -3.81
CA THR A 280 -9.94 -18.60 -4.54
C THR A 280 -10.25 -18.41 -6.03
N ALA A 281 -10.30 -17.18 -6.51
CA ALA A 281 -10.63 -16.73 -7.85
C ALA A 281 -12.04 -17.15 -8.37
N GLY A 282 -12.83 -17.87 -7.58
CA GLY A 282 -14.12 -18.36 -8.02
C GLY A 282 -15.11 -17.26 -8.46
N THR A 283 -15.20 -16.19 -7.68
CA THR A 283 -16.03 -15.00 -8.00
C THR A 283 -15.57 -14.33 -9.27
N LEU A 284 -14.25 -14.09 -9.38
CA LEU A 284 -13.64 -13.39 -10.49
C LEU A 284 -13.81 -14.14 -11.81
N CYS A 285 -13.59 -15.45 -11.80
CA CYS A 285 -13.74 -16.29 -13.00
C CYS A 285 -15.20 -16.37 -13.48
N LYS A 286 -16.16 -16.53 -12.55
CA LYS A 286 -17.58 -16.49 -12.89
C LYS A 286 -18.01 -15.12 -13.42
N ALA A 287 -17.48 -14.04 -12.87
CA ALA A 287 -17.72 -12.69 -13.37
C ALA A 287 -17.22 -12.54 -14.82
N ALA A 288 -16.03 -13.04 -15.12
CA ALA A 288 -15.48 -13.01 -16.47
C ALA A 288 -16.35 -13.82 -17.45
N GLU A 289 -16.79 -15.02 -17.07
CA GLU A 289 -17.69 -15.84 -17.87
C GLU A 289 -19.01 -15.09 -18.16
N ALA A 290 -19.64 -14.49 -17.15
CA ALA A 290 -20.88 -13.75 -17.33
C ALA A 290 -20.73 -12.54 -18.26
N LEU A 291 -19.59 -11.82 -18.17
CA LEU A 291 -19.27 -10.70 -19.07
C LEU A 291 -19.10 -11.19 -20.52
N LYS A 292 -18.39 -12.30 -20.71
CA LYS A 292 -18.22 -12.91 -22.05
C LYS A 292 -19.56 -13.35 -22.65
N GLN A 293 -20.44 -13.97 -21.85
CA GLN A 293 -21.78 -14.36 -22.26
C GLN A 293 -22.66 -13.16 -22.65
N ARG A 294 -22.37 -11.97 -22.09
CA ARG A 294 -23.02 -10.71 -22.44
C ARG A 294 -22.35 -9.96 -23.59
N GLY A 295 -21.38 -10.57 -24.28
CA GLY A 295 -20.76 -10.05 -25.48
C GLY A 295 -19.52 -9.20 -25.24
N ALA A 296 -18.91 -9.23 -24.06
CA ALA A 296 -17.61 -8.58 -23.84
C ALA A 296 -16.53 -9.17 -24.75
N VAL A 297 -15.78 -8.32 -25.44
CA VAL A 297 -14.69 -8.74 -26.36
C VAL A 297 -13.52 -9.29 -25.58
N ALA A 298 -13.12 -8.62 -24.52
CA ALA A 298 -12.04 -9.04 -23.65
C ALA A 298 -12.36 -8.73 -22.19
N VAL A 299 -11.86 -9.55 -21.26
CA VAL A 299 -12.04 -9.36 -19.82
C VAL A 299 -10.68 -9.47 -19.13
N TYR A 300 -10.25 -8.39 -18.52
CA TYR A 300 -9.08 -8.28 -17.68
C TYR A 300 -9.50 -8.10 -16.24
N ALA A 301 -8.65 -8.50 -15.30
CA ALA A 301 -8.87 -8.24 -13.89
C ALA A 301 -7.65 -7.55 -13.28
N TYR A 302 -7.91 -6.56 -12.43
CA TYR A 302 -6.90 -5.84 -11.67
C TYR A 302 -7.22 -5.93 -10.19
N CYS A 303 -6.31 -6.52 -9.42
CA CYS A 303 -6.46 -6.70 -7.99
C CYS A 303 -5.17 -6.31 -7.26
N THR A 304 -5.30 -5.70 -6.10
CA THR A 304 -4.13 -5.32 -5.30
C THR A 304 -3.46 -6.56 -4.69
N HIS A 305 -4.23 -7.44 -4.02
CA HIS A 305 -3.68 -8.53 -3.23
C HIS A 305 -3.88 -9.91 -3.84
N PRO A 306 -2.80 -10.56 -4.34
CA PRO A 306 -2.86 -11.91 -4.87
C PRO A 306 -2.79 -12.97 -3.76
N VAL A 307 -3.89 -13.21 -3.04
CA VAL A 307 -3.93 -14.25 -2.01
C VAL A 307 -3.81 -15.64 -2.66
N LEU A 308 -4.51 -15.86 -3.77
CA LEU A 308 -4.40 -17.02 -4.66
C LEU A 308 -4.40 -18.37 -3.94
N SER A 309 -5.35 -18.57 -3.03
CA SER A 309 -5.44 -19.80 -2.24
C SER A 309 -6.17 -20.93 -2.95
N GLY A 310 -5.91 -22.17 -2.51
CA GLY A 310 -6.58 -23.35 -3.01
C GLY A 310 -6.37 -23.54 -4.52
N GLU A 311 -7.46 -23.77 -5.27
CA GLU A 311 -7.44 -24.00 -6.72
C GLU A 311 -7.46 -22.72 -7.57
N ALA A 312 -7.04 -21.58 -7.01
CA ALA A 312 -7.14 -20.27 -7.69
C ALA A 312 -6.42 -20.26 -9.05
N ILE A 313 -5.22 -20.79 -9.11
CA ILE A 313 -4.39 -20.81 -10.32
C ILE A 313 -5.03 -21.66 -11.42
N GLU A 314 -5.52 -22.86 -11.08
CA GLU A 314 -6.22 -23.74 -12.01
C GLU A 314 -7.48 -23.06 -12.56
N ARG A 315 -8.29 -22.43 -11.70
CA ARG A 315 -9.48 -21.69 -12.10
C ARG A 315 -9.17 -20.54 -13.04
N ILE A 316 -8.11 -19.77 -12.75
CA ILE A 316 -7.67 -18.66 -13.62
C ILE A 316 -7.23 -19.20 -14.98
N ASN A 317 -6.42 -20.24 -15.02
CA ASN A 317 -5.98 -20.86 -16.26
C ASN A 317 -7.15 -21.29 -17.16
N ASN A 318 -8.18 -21.88 -16.54
CA ASN A 318 -9.36 -22.43 -17.23
C ASN A 318 -10.48 -21.39 -17.44
N SER A 319 -10.29 -20.14 -17.02
CA SER A 319 -11.32 -19.09 -17.08
C SER A 319 -11.35 -18.34 -18.41
N GLU A 320 -12.39 -17.53 -18.59
CA GLU A 320 -12.55 -16.57 -19.70
C GLU A 320 -11.73 -15.27 -19.49
N LEU A 321 -10.93 -15.16 -18.40
CA LEU A 321 -10.03 -14.04 -18.20
C LEU A 321 -8.92 -14.03 -19.26
N ASN A 322 -8.69 -12.87 -19.87
CA ASN A 322 -7.53 -12.62 -20.71
C ASN A 322 -6.26 -12.50 -19.87
N GLU A 323 -6.31 -11.74 -18.78
CA GLU A 323 -5.21 -11.54 -17.84
C GLU A 323 -5.72 -11.12 -16.46
N LEU A 324 -5.03 -11.55 -15.42
CA LEU A 324 -5.13 -11.06 -14.06
C LEU A 324 -3.86 -10.29 -13.71
N VAL A 325 -4.00 -8.99 -13.46
CA VAL A 325 -2.90 -8.12 -13.02
C VAL A 325 -3.01 -7.90 -11.54
N VAL A 326 -1.92 -8.14 -10.81
CA VAL A 326 -1.85 -8.04 -9.35
C VAL A 326 -0.62 -7.24 -8.92
N THR A 327 -0.55 -6.83 -7.65
CA THR A 327 0.68 -6.23 -7.11
C THR A 327 1.54 -7.27 -6.39
N ASP A 328 2.74 -6.85 -5.97
CA ASP A 328 3.67 -7.64 -5.17
C ASP A 328 3.51 -7.46 -3.66
N THR A 329 2.35 -6.99 -3.19
CA THR A 329 1.99 -6.94 -1.75
C THR A 329 2.05 -8.31 -1.09
N ILE A 330 1.81 -9.37 -1.87
CA ILE A 330 1.99 -10.77 -1.52
C ILE A 330 2.90 -11.42 -2.58
N PRO A 331 3.93 -12.17 -2.18
CA PRO A 331 4.79 -12.85 -3.15
C PRO A 331 4.02 -13.95 -3.89
N LEU A 332 4.15 -14.01 -5.21
CA LEU A 332 3.56 -15.09 -5.99
C LEU A 332 4.28 -16.42 -5.73
N SER A 333 3.51 -17.49 -5.62
CA SER A 333 4.03 -18.87 -5.63
C SER A 333 4.73 -19.20 -6.97
N ALA A 334 5.52 -20.26 -7.01
CA ALA A 334 6.14 -20.72 -8.25
C ALA A 334 5.10 -21.05 -9.32
N GLU A 335 3.99 -21.65 -8.93
CA GLU A 335 2.87 -21.99 -9.80
C GLU A 335 2.19 -20.71 -10.36
N ALA A 336 1.93 -19.72 -9.51
CA ALA A 336 1.35 -18.44 -9.94
C ALA A 336 2.26 -17.68 -10.92
N LYS A 337 3.59 -17.72 -10.69
CA LYS A 337 4.59 -17.14 -11.61
C LYS A 337 4.65 -17.85 -12.96
N ALA A 338 4.38 -19.16 -13.00
CA ALA A 338 4.34 -19.94 -14.23
C ALA A 338 3.03 -19.77 -15.02
N CYS A 339 1.98 -19.21 -14.40
CA CYS A 339 0.69 -18.97 -15.06
C CYS A 339 0.78 -17.78 -16.02
N SER A 340 0.60 -18.04 -17.32
CA SER A 340 0.69 -17.01 -18.37
C SER A 340 -0.39 -15.94 -18.29
N LYS A 341 -1.47 -16.21 -17.55
CA LYS A 341 -2.56 -15.25 -17.34
C LYS A 341 -2.36 -14.35 -16.12
N ILE A 342 -1.30 -14.53 -15.33
CA ILE A 342 -1.04 -13.72 -14.13
C ILE A 342 0.18 -12.84 -14.38
N ARG A 343 0.00 -11.52 -14.22
CA ARG A 343 1.08 -10.54 -14.29
C ARG A 343 1.16 -9.75 -13.00
N GLN A 344 2.38 -9.49 -12.53
CA GLN A 344 2.63 -8.80 -11.26
C GLN A 344 3.27 -7.44 -11.49
N LEU A 345 2.75 -6.42 -10.81
CA LEU A 345 3.28 -5.06 -10.76
C LEU A 345 3.96 -4.83 -9.42
N SER A 346 5.03 -4.05 -9.40
CA SER A 346 5.70 -3.71 -8.15
C SER A 346 5.06 -2.49 -7.48
N CYS A 347 4.87 -2.58 -6.16
CA CYS A 347 4.47 -1.47 -5.31
C CYS A 347 5.66 -0.83 -4.56
N ALA A 348 6.90 -1.26 -4.84
CA ALA A 348 8.10 -0.82 -4.13
C ALA A 348 8.29 0.70 -4.14
N ALA A 349 8.11 1.34 -5.31
CA ALA A 349 8.28 2.79 -5.43
C ALA A 349 7.25 3.56 -4.60
N LEU A 350 5.99 3.14 -4.61
CA LEU A 350 4.93 3.78 -3.83
C LEU A 350 5.13 3.59 -2.33
N LEU A 351 5.50 2.39 -1.89
CA LEU A 351 5.82 2.10 -0.49
C LEU A 351 7.02 2.92 -0.02
N GLY A 352 8.09 2.97 -0.82
CA GLY A 352 9.30 3.74 -0.51
C GLY A 352 9.02 5.23 -0.37
N GLU A 353 8.31 5.83 -1.32
CA GLU A 353 7.91 7.24 -1.26
C GLU A 353 7.03 7.53 -0.05
N THR A 354 6.12 6.61 0.29
CA THR A 354 5.28 6.75 1.49
C THR A 354 6.12 6.71 2.77
N MET A 355 7.06 5.78 2.89
CA MET A 355 7.99 5.71 4.03
C MET A 355 8.79 6.98 4.18
N LEU A 356 9.31 7.52 3.06
CA LEU A 356 10.09 8.77 3.05
C LEU A 356 9.25 9.94 3.56
N ARG A 357 8.01 10.08 3.09
CA ARG A 357 7.09 11.14 3.55
C ARG A 357 6.70 11.00 5.01
N ILE A 358 6.39 9.79 5.47
CA ILE A 358 6.10 9.53 6.89
C ILE A 358 7.30 9.92 7.76
N SER A 359 8.52 9.55 7.36
CA SER A 359 9.74 9.90 8.10
C SER A 359 10.01 11.40 8.11
N ASN A 360 9.70 12.10 7.02
CA ASN A 360 9.85 13.56 6.90
C ASN A 360 8.69 14.34 7.54
N ALA A 361 7.66 13.67 8.09
CA ALA A 361 6.41 14.29 8.55
C ALA A 361 5.66 15.07 7.44
N GLU A 362 5.74 14.59 6.19
CA GLU A 362 5.06 15.12 5.02
C GLU A 362 3.71 14.41 4.79
N SER A 363 2.81 15.07 4.05
CA SER A 363 1.51 14.49 3.70
C SER A 363 1.67 13.33 2.71
N VAL A 364 1.00 12.21 2.99
CA VAL A 364 0.92 11.05 2.09
C VAL A 364 -0.28 11.13 1.14
N SER A 365 -1.29 11.95 1.43
CA SER A 365 -2.53 12.05 0.63
C SER A 365 -2.31 12.54 -0.79
N SER A 366 -1.25 13.31 -1.05
CA SER A 366 -0.89 13.75 -2.40
C SER A 366 -0.31 12.65 -3.30
N LEU A 367 -0.07 11.45 -2.77
CA LEU A 367 0.31 10.27 -3.55
C LEU A 367 -0.91 9.62 -4.21
N PHE A 368 -2.12 9.99 -3.80
CA PHE A 368 -3.35 9.41 -4.30
C PHE A 368 -4.09 10.47 -5.11
N VAL A 369 -4.58 10.07 -6.26
CA VAL A 369 -5.47 10.89 -7.10
C VAL A 369 -6.89 10.41 -6.83
N ASP A 370 -7.73 11.29 -6.25
CA ASP A 370 -9.15 11.03 -6.01
C ASP A 370 -9.98 11.12 -7.31
#